data_331480a6d1acf8a926a99fea64fedf69
#
_entry.id   331480a6d1acf8a926a99fea64fedf69
#
_cell.length_a   1.000
_cell.length_b   1.000
_cell.length_c   1.000
_cell.angle_alpha   90.00
_cell.angle_beta   90.00
_cell.angle_gamma   90.00
#
_symmetry.space_group_name_H-M   'P 1'
#
loop_
_entity.id
_entity.type
_entity.pdbx_description
1 polymer ?
#
loop_
_entity_poly.entity_id
_entity_poly.type
_entity_poly.pdbx_seq_one_letter_code
_entity_poly.pdbx_strand_id
1 'polypeptide(L)'
;MDNTRINQGDIYWLQLEAPGAAEPGIPHPHVVVQEDVFNHSRVPTVIVCGLTTNLDRINLPGNVLLEPGEANLPKQSVVEVSKVSSIDKAQLGAYIGSLSEARVNQVLAGMRFLQASFFDQP
;
A
#
# COMPACT_ATOMS: atom_id res chain seq x y z
N MET A 1 -7.83 -15.54 -20.04
CA MET A 1 -7.29 -15.76 -18.69
C MET A 1 -7.45 -14.51 -17.86
N ASP A 2 -8.01 -14.65 -16.70
CA ASP A 2 -8.31 -13.51 -15.87
C ASP A 2 -7.09 -13.17 -14.99
N ASN A 3 -6.44 -12.02 -15.27
CA ASN A 3 -5.31 -11.51 -14.50
C ASN A 3 -5.74 -10.38 -13.59
N THR A 4 -7.04 -10.24 -13.37
CA THR A 4 -7.56 -9.12 -12.59
C THR A 4 -7.69 -9.44 -11.11
N ARG A 5 -7.27 -10.63 -10.70
CA ARG A 5 -7.36 -11.04 -9.30
C ARG A 5 -6.37 -10.25 -8.45
N ILE A 6 -6.90 -9.52 -7.49
CA ILE A 6 -6.11 -8.71 -6.57
C ILE A 6 -5.60 -9.60 -5.45
N ASN A 7 -4.31 -9.49 -5.14
CA ASN A 7 -3.71 -10.24 -4.03
C ASN A 7 -3.02 -9.29 -3.05
N GLN A 8 -3.01 -9.68 -1.78
CA GLN A 8 -2.27 -8.95 -0.76
C GLN A 8 -0.79 -8.88 -1.16
N GLY A 9 -0.21 -7.69 -1.09
CA GLY A 9 1.17 -7.46 -1.51
C GLY A 9 1.32 -6.94 -2.93
N ASP A 10 0.26 -7.01 -3.74
CA ASP A 10 0.29 -6.44 -5.09
C ASP A 10 0.39 -4.92 -5.03
N ILE A 11 1.15 -4.34 -5.95
CA ILE A 11 1.33 -2.89 -6.05
C ILE A 11 0.70 -2.40 -7.35
N TYR A 12 -0.11 -1.36 -7.24
CA TYR A 12 -0.81 -0.72 -8.35
C TYR A 12 -0.56 0.77 -8.35
N TRP A 13 -0.59 1.37 -9.53
CA TRP A 13 -0.69 2.81 -9.64
C TRP A 13 -2.06 3.26 -9.16
N LEU A 14 -2.09 4.34 -8.39
CA LEU A 14 -3.33 4.89 -7.85
C LEU A 14 -3.19 6.40 -7.77
N GLN A 15 -4.23 7.09 -8.25
CA GLN A 15 -4.30 8.54 -8.21
C GLN A 15 -5.40 8.93 -7.22
N LEU A 16 -4.99 9.37 -6.02
CA LEU A 16 -5.91 9.86 -5.02
C LEU A 16 -5.91 11.39 -5.04
N GLU A 17 -7.10 11.97 -5.08
CA GLU A 17 -7.26 13.41 -5.04
C GLU A 17 -7.46 13.86 -3.60
N ALA A 18 -6.77 14.94 -3.23
CA ALA A 18 -7.01 15.56 -1.93
C ALA A 18 -8.37 16.26 -1.96
N PRO A 19 -9.14 16.20 -0.86
CA PRO A 19 -10.42 16.91 -0.80
C PRO A 19 -10.24 18.40 -1.11
N GLY A 20 -11.04 18.92 -2.04
CA GLY A 20 -10.98 20.32 -2.44
C GLY A 20 -9.83 20.70 -3.33
N ALA A 21 -9.02 19.73 -3.81
CA ALA A 21 -7.93 20.02 -4.73
C ALA A 21 -8.49 20.49 -6.08
N ALA A 22 -7.86 21.52 -6.65
CA ALA A 22 -8.25 22.04 -7.94
C ALA A 22 -7.71 21.17 -9.09
N GLU A 23 -6.67 20.37 -8.84
CA GLU A 23 -6.02 19.54 -9.83
C GLU A 23 -6.04 18.07 -9.39
N PRO A 24 -6.06 17.13 -10.35
CA PRO A 24 -5.95 15.71 -10.02
C PRO A 24 -4.63 15.43 -9.28
N GLY A 25 -4.67 14.52 -8.34
CA GLY A 25 -3.47 14.08 -7.66
C GLY A 25 -2.50 13.38 -8.62
N ILE A 26 -1.21 13.40 -8.29
CA ILE A 26 -0.19 12.68 -9.05
C ILE A 26 -0.31 11.20 -8.72
N PRO A 27 -0.30 10.30 -9.73
CA PRO A 27 -0.33 8.86 -9.44
C PRO A 27 0.88 8.43 -8.62
N HIS A 28 0.63 7.58 -7.62
CA HIS A 28 1.66 6.98 -6.78
C HIS A 28 1.43 5.48 -6.67
N PRO A 29 2.49 4.69 -6.51
CA PRO A 29 2.32 3.28 -6.19
C PRO A 29 1.65 3.09 -4.83
N HIS A 30 0.77 2.10 -4.77
CA HIS A 30 0.11 1.70 -3.53
C HIS A 30 0.13 0.18 -3.43
N VAL A 31 0.41 -0.34 -2.24
CA VAL A 31 0.43 -1.77 -1.99
C VAL A 31 -0.89 -2.20 -1.34
N VAL A 32 -1.44 -3.30 -1.82
CA VAL A 32 -2.63 -3.92 -1.24
C VAL A 32 -2.25 -4.57 0.08
N VAL A 33 -2.87 -4.13 1.16
CA VAL A 33 -2.65 -4.70 2.49
C VAL A 33 -3.82 -5.54 2.98
N GLN A 34 -4.96 -5.44 2.31
CA GLN A 34 -6.15 -6.21 2.64
C GLN A 34 -5.94 -7.70 2.40
N GLU A 35 -6.46 -8.51 3.33
CA GLU A 35 -6.35 -9.96 3.26
C GLU A 35 -7.06 -10.54 2.05
N ASP A 36 -6.51 -11.63 1.49
CA ASP A 36 -7.01 -12.22 0.25
C ASP A 36 -8.43 -12.76 0.37
N VAL A 37 -8.85 -13.16 1.55
CA VAL A 37 -10.22 -13.62 1.74
C VAL A 37 -11.22 -12.54 1.33
N PHE A 38 -10.88 -11.26 1.54
CA PHE A 38 -11.71 -10.13 1.12
C PHE A 38 -11.39 -9.70 -0.31
N ASN A 39 -10.11 -9.75 -0.70
CA ASN A 39 -9.68 -9.41 -2.05
C ASN A 39 -10.38 -10.28 -3.09
N HIS A 40 -10.55 -11.56 -2.77
CA HIS A 40 -11.14 -12.55 -3.68
C HIS A 40 -12.65 -12.70 -3.50
N SER A 41 -13.25 -11.88 -2.67
CA SER A 41 -14.70 -11.87 -2.43
C SER A 41 -15.39 -10.82 -3.30
N ARG A 42 -16.70 -10.70 -3.13
CA ARG A 42 -17.50 -9.67 -3.82
C ARG A 42 -17.45 -8.31 -3.13
N VAL A 43 -16.70 -8.17 -2.05
CA VAL A 43 -16.50 -6.88 -1.39
C VAL A 43 -15.93 -5.91 -2.43
N PRO A 44 -16.57 -4.76 -2.69
CA PRO A 44 -16.14 -3.88 -3.77
C PRO A 44 -14.93 -3.03 -3.43
N THR A 45 -14.51 -3.00 -2.17
CA THR A 45 -13.42 -2.14 -1.69
C THR A 45 -12.14 -2.92 -1.41
N VAL A 46 -11.02 -2.21 -1.42
CA VAL A 46 -9.70 -2.76 -1.09
C VAL A 46 -8.93 -1.74 -0.26
N ILE A 47 -8.19 -2.23 0.74
CA ILE A 47 -7.36 -1.38 1.61
C ILE A 47 -5.94 -1.40 1.08
N VAL A 48 -5.37 -0.20 0.90
CA VAL A 48 -4.03 -0.01 0.35
C VAL A 48 -3.20 0.92 1.22
N CYS A 49 -1.88 0.83 1.10
CA CYS A 49 -0.92 1.76 1.71
C CYS A 49 -0.11 2.44 0.62
N GLY A 50 0.16 3.73 0.79
CA GLY A 50 0.95 4.51 -0.15
C GLY A 50 2.44 4.21 -0.06
N LEU A 51 3.13 4.34 -1.20
CA LEU A 51 4.58 4.30 -1.29
C LEU A 51 5.10 5.67 -1.71
N THR A 52 6.31 6.00 -1.27
CA THR A 52 6.98 7.24 -1.65
C THR A 52 8.44 6.98 -1.97
N THR A 53 9.02 7.79 -2.84
CA THR A 53 10.48 7.78 -3.08
C THR A 53 11.22 8.75 -2.17
N ASN A 54 10.52 9.47 -1.30
CA ASN A 54 11.14 10.32 -0.30
C ASN A 54 11.71 9.44 0.84
N LEU A 55 13.02 9.22 0.81
CA LEU A 55 13.68 8.31 1.73
C LEU A 55 13.72 8.82 3.17
N ASP A 56 13.46 10.09 3.40
CA ASP A 56 13.35 10.62 4.76
C ASP A 56 12.20 9.95 5.53
N ARG A 57 11.23 9.41 4.82
CA ARG A 57 10.08 8.75 5.43
C ARG A 57 10.44 7.43 6.13
N ILE A 58 11.64 6.87 5.87
CA ILE A 58 12.08 5.66 6.57
C ILE A 58 12.25 5.90 8.08
N ASN A 59 12.43 7.15 8.48
CA ASN A 59 12.60 7.51 9.88
C ASN A 59 11.30 7.48 10.67
N LEU A 60 10.16 7.37 10.01
CA LEU A 60 8.87 7.26 10.69
C LEU A 60 8.65 5.81 11.14
N PRO A 61 8.16 5.61 12.38
CA PRO A 61 7.98 4.25 12.91
C PRO A 61 7.10 3.38 12.04
N GLY A 62 7.53 2.13 11.85
CA GLY A 62 6.74 1.12 11.12
C GLY A 62 6.92 1.15 9.62
N ASN A 63 7.47 2.21 9.05
CA ASN A 63 7.68 2.29 7.60
C ASN A 63 8.73 1.29 7.13
N VAL A 64 8.56 0.79 5.91
CA VAL A 64 9.39 -0.28 5.35
C VAL A 64 10.13 0.21 4.11
N LEU A 65 11.46 0.06 4.12
CA LEU A 65 12.30 0.41 2.98
C LEU A 65 12.35 -0.74 1.99
N LEU A 66 12.07 -0.43 0.72
CA LEU A 66 12.16 -1.38 -0.39
C LEU A 66 13.34 -0.99 -1.27
N GLU A 67 14.10 -1.99 -1.70
CA GLU A 67 15.25 -1.76 -2.56
C GLU A 67 14.85 -1.54 -4.01
N PRO A 68 15.71 -0.87 -4.83
CA PRO A 68 15.43 -0.73 -6.25
C PRO A 68 15.22 -2.09 -6.91
N GLY A 69 14.22 -2.21 -7.76
CA GLY A 69 13.89 -3.45 -8.47
C GLY A 69 12.94 -4.36 -7.72
N GLU A 70 12.75 -4.20 -6.40
CA GLU A 70 11.75 -4.97 -5.69
C GLU A 70 10.37 -4.68 -6.26
N ALA A 71 9.59 -5.73 -6.51
CA ALA A 71 8.23 -5.61 -7.04
C ALA A 71 8.17 -4.73 -8.29
N ASN A 72 9.22 -4.75 -9.10
CA ASN A 72 9.36 -3.95 -10.32
C ASN A 72 9.37 -2.43 -10.09
N LEU A 73 9.64 -1.99 -8.87
CA LEU A 73 9.79 -0.57 -8.58
C LEU A 73 11.18 -0.12 -9.06
N PRO A 74 11.27 0.92 -9.90
CA PRO A 74 12.56 1.33 -10.47
C PRO A 74 13.46 2.02 -9.45
N LYS A 75 12.88 2.62 -8.42
CA LYS A 75 13.63 3.38 -7.42
C LYS A 75 13.41 2.80 -6.03
N GLN A 76 14.41 3.02 -5.17
CA GLN A 76 14.26 2.76 -3.75
C GLN A 76 13.03 3.50 -3.22
N SER A 77 12.18 2.81 -2.48
CA SER A 77 10.88 3.32 -2.06
C SER A 77 10.62 2.98 -0.60
N VAL A 78 9.72 3.73 0.01
CA VAL A 78 9.30 3.51 1.40
C VAL A 78 7.80 3.25 1.41
N VAL A 79 7.39 2.15 2.03
CA VAL A 79 5.97 1.91 2.31
C VAL A 79 5.58 2.71 3.53
N GLU A 80 4.64 3.63 3.38
CA GLU A 80 4.17 4.49 4.46
C GLU A 80 2.96 3.83 5.13
N VAL A 81 3.21 3.12 6.23
CA VAL A 81 2.17 2.31 6.88
C VAL A 81 1.06 3.13 7.51
N SER A 82 1.26 4.43 7.69
CA SER A 82 0.21 5.34 8.15
C SER A 82 -0.67 5.89 7.02
N LYS A 83 -0.24 5.75 5.77
CA LYS A 83 -0.98 6.24 4.59
C LYS A 83 -1.92 5.16 4.08
N VAL A 84 -2.91 4.82 4.89
CA VAL A 84 -3.88 3.75 4.60
C VAL A 84 -5.13 4.38 3.99
N SER A 85 -5.62 3.77 2.92
CA SER A 85 -6.86 4.21 2.26
C SER A 85 -7.71 3.01 1.91
N SER A 86 -9.02 3.16 2.04
CA SER A 86 -9.99 2.20 1.51
C SER A 86 -10.57 2.78 0.23
N ILE A 87 -10.41 2.07 -0.86
CA ILE A 87 -10.84 2.53 -2.18
C ILE A 87 -11.68 1.47 -2.86
N ASP A 88 -12.40 1.86 -3.93
CA ASP A 88 -13.06 0.88 -4.77
C ASP A 88 -12.03 0.10 -5.58
N LYS A 89 -12.22 -1.21 -5.71
CA LYS A 89 -11.34 -2.05 -6.53
C LYS A 89 -11.21 -1.49 -7.95
N ALA A 90 -12.27 -0.87 -8.47
CA ALA A 90 -12.26 -0.29 -9.81
C ALA A 90 -11.32 0.93 -9.94
N GLN A 91 -10.89 1.51 -8.83
CA GLN A 91 -9.97 2.65 -8.85
C GLN A 91 -8.51 2.24 -8.98
N LEU A 92 -8.19 0.96 -8.85
CA LEU A 92 -6.82 0.49 -9.03
C LEU A 92 -6.40 0.71 -10.48
N GLY A 93 -5.25 1.35 -10.65
CA GLY A 93 -4.66 1.56 -11.97
C GLY A 93 -3.85 0.35 -12.43
N ALA A 94 -2.80 0.59 -13.21
CA ALA A 94 -1.97 -0.48 -13.74
C ALA A 94 -1.21 -1.22 -12.64
N TYR A 95 -1.17 -2.54 -12.75
CA TYR A 95 -0.38 -3.39 -11.88
C TYR A 95 1.12 -3.15 -12.11
N ILE A 96 1.88 -3.04 -11.03
CA ILE A 96 3.33 -2.82 -11.09
C ILE A 96 4.09 -4.10 -10.80
N GLY A 97 3.80 -4.75 -9.69
CA GLY A 97 4.49 -5.94 -9.23
C GLY A 97 3.94 -6.37 -7.87
N SER A 98 4.60 -7.34 -7.25
CA SER A 98 4.15 -7.89 -5.97
C SER A 98 5.31 -7.98 -4.99
N LEU A 99 5.06 -7.64 -3.74
CA LEU A 99 6.02 -7.81 -2.66
C LEU A 99 6.14 -9.28 -2.31
N SER A 100 7.33 -9.68 -1.81
CA SER A 100 7.51 -11.00 -1.24
C SER A 100 6.68 -11.15 0.04
N GLU A 101 6.44 -12.40 0.44
CA GLU A 101 5.74 -12.68 1.69
C GLU A 101 6.45 -12.04 2.89
N ALA A 102 7.78 -12.09 2.90
CA ALA A 102 8.57 -11.47 3.98
C ALA A 102 8.31 -9.97 4.05
N ARG A 103 8.25 -9.28 2.90
CA ARG A 103 7.97 -7.84 2.87
C ARG A 103 6.54 -7.53 3.30
N VAL A 104 5.57 -8.34 2.86
CA VAL A 104 4.17 -8.19 3.29
C VAL A 104 4.09 -8.28 4.81
N ASN A 105 4.77 -9.26 5.40
CA ASN A 105 4.79 -9.43 6.85
C ASN A 105 5.40 -8.22 7.56
N GLN A 106 6.45 -7.61 7.00
CA GLN A 106 7.05 -6.39 7.55
C GLN A 106 6.07 -5.22 7.51
N VAL A 107 5.34 -5.07 6.40
CA VAL A 107 4.35 -3.99 6.26
C VAL A 107 3.23 -4.18 7.27
N LEU A 108 2.69 -5.39 7.39
CA LEU A 108 1.62 -5.68 8.35
C LEU A 108 2.11 -5.48 9.78
N ALA A 109 3.34 -5.87 10.09
CA ALA A 109 3.93 -5.64 11.41
C ALA A 109 4.07 -4.15 11.71
N GLY A 110 4.47 -3.35 10.72
CA GLY A 110 4.55 -1.89 10.87
C GLY A 110 3.19 -1.26 11.13
N MET A 111 2.16 -1.71 10.41
CA MET A 111 0.79 -1.25 10.63
C MET A 111 0.32 -1.61 12.04
N ARG A 112 0.58 -2.84 12.48
CA ARG A 112 0.20 -3.30 13.81
C ARG A 112 0.93 -2.51 14.89
N PHE A 113 2.19 -2.19 14.67
CA PHE A 113 2.99 -1.39 15.59
C PHE A 113 2.35 -0.03 15.88
N LEU A 114 1.85 0.64 14.85
CA LEU A 114 1.18 1.92 15.01
C LEU A 114 -0.12 1.79 15.80
N GLN A 115 -0.83 0.68 15.64
CA GLN A 115 -2.09 0.44 16.33
C GLN A 115 -1.89 -0.04 17.76
N ALA A 116 -0.85 -0.84 17.99
CA ALA A 116 -0.58 -1.42 19.30
C ALA A 116 -0.39 -0.36 20.38
N SER A 117 0.31 0.73 20.06
CA SER A 117 0.54 1.79 21.02
C SER A 117 -0.78 2.46 21.46
N PHE A 118 -1.77 2.48 20.58
CA PHE A 118 -3.09 3.00 20.94
C PHE A 118 -3.82 2.09 21.93
N PHE A 119 -3.77 0.78 21.69
CA PHE A 119 -4.47 -0.19 22.53
C PHE A 119 -3.77 -0.47 23.85
N ASP A 120 -2.47 -0.21 23.93
CA ASP A 120 -1.66 -0.46 25.13
C ASP A 120 -1.60 0.73 26.07
N GLN A 121 -2.34 1.78 25.82
CA GLN A 121 -2.40 2.93 26.71
C GLN A 121 -3.13 2.59 28.01
N PRO A 122 -2.60 3.02 29.17
CA PRO A 122 -3.25 2.77 30.46
C PRO A 122 -4.57 3.47 30.59
#